data_3aaae28c40ffc69129f30723c8a1358b
#
_entry.id   3aaae28c40ffc69129f30723c8a1358b
#
_cell.length_a   1.000
_cell.length_b   1.000
_cell.length_c   1.000
_cell.angle_alpha   90.00
_cell.angle_beta   90.00
_cell.angle_gamma   90.00
#
_symmetry.space_group_name_H-M   'P 1'
#
loop_
_entity.id
_entity.type
_entity.pdbx_description
1 polymer ?
#
loop_
_entity_poly.entity_id
_entity_poly.type
_entity_poly.pdbx_seq_one_letter_code
_entity_poly.pdbx_strand_id
1 'polypeptide(L)'
;AIHSDSYQYQMTYLKTEDKLKGDFKKFIVNNLSKLYSIESDNSMMEFEINNTNDKNAIVCYSSKKSDIDQDYQTLIDSGLQPRYNTSIPKLLQNIYNYYNLEKNDGYSLLIYIDQFKTHIVLIQKNQLLESRYFHIGLNYFINRLSKLGSGTLPTEEVRSTVFHFLENYGISKTKNKFELQDGFPYDDARLMLNELSSIMMNQMKDSINNFSTIQPVIGKNDFAFGGVYIGGPGSHIKNMDRLIRDTIGDPVENLNSITTTSFKKRLDSKMNFRTRVKENYILYNKKRSKNNLKNVQNKIQ
;
A
#
# COMPACT_ATOMS: atom_id res chain seq x y z
N ALA A 1 -7.60 -4.77 -9.46
CA ALA A 1 -7.22 -3.37 -9.57
C ALA A 1 -5.81 -3.29 -10.10
N ILE A 2 -5.57 -2.39 -11.00
CA ILE A 2 -4.26 -2.07 -11.53
C ILE A 2 -3.85 -0.78 -10.86
N HIS A 3 -2.62 -0.72 -10.53
CA HIS A 3 -1.95 0.43 -10.04
C HIS A 3 -1.06 0.97 -11.16
N SER A 4 -1.31 2.20 -11.58
CA SER A 4 -0.47 2.90 -12.54
C SER A 4 0.39 3.94 -11.81
N ASP A 5 1.69 3.90 -12.05
CA ASP A 5 2.66 4.91 -11.58
C ASP A 5 2.46 6.27 -12.25
N SER A 6 1.65 6.32 -13.31
CA SER A 6 1.38 7.52 -14.08
C SER A 6 0.41 8.49 -13.39
N TYR A 7 -0.28 8.07 -12.32
CA TYR A 7 -1.18 8.97 -11.60
C TYR A 7 -0.44 10.08 -10.88
N GLN A 8 -0.70 11.30 -11.32
CA GLN A 8 -0.36 12.49 -10.55
C GLN A 8 -1.49 12.72 -9.54
N TYR A 9 -1.12 12.72 -8.28
CA TYR A 9 -2.03 12.98 -7.19
C TYR A 9 -1.89 14.42 -6.75
N GLN A 10 -3.02 15.12 -6.68
CA GLN A 10 -3.07 16.50 -6.18
C GLN A 10 -4.25 16.64 -5.25
N MET A 11 -3.99 17.16 -4.07
CA MET A 11 -5.02 17.48 -3.11
C MET A 11 -5.22 18.99 -3.10
N THR A 12 -6.44 19.42 -3.35
CA THR A 12 -6.82 20.83 -3.34
C THR A 12 -7.95 21.03 -2.35
N TYR A 13 -7.76 21.96 -1.42
CA TYR A 13 -8.84 22.44 -0.57
C TYR A 13 -9.60 23.53 -1.31
N LEU A 14 -10.79 23.24 -1.81
CA LEU A 14 -11.71 24.26 -2.28
C LEU A 14 -12.61 24.64 -1.11
N LYS A 15 -12.52 25.89 -0.64
CA LYS A 15 -13.56 26.49 0.17
C LYS A 15 -14.82 26.62 -0.67
N THR A 16 -15.78 25.76 -0.42
CA THR A 16 -17.10 25.93 -1.03
C THR A 16 -18.00 26.57 0.02
N GLU A 17 -18.10 27.87 0.00
CA GLU A 17 -19.10 28.61 0.79
C GLU A 17 -20.50 28.47 0.20
N ASP A 18 -20.61 28.03 -1.05
CA ASP A 18 -21.88 27.89 -1.75
C ASP A 18 -22.25 26.43 -2.01
N LYS A 19 -23.52 26.10 -1.78
CA LYS A 19 -24.15 24.90 -2.34
C LYS A 19 -23.98 24.98 -3.85
N LEU A 20 -23.01 24.25 -4.37
CA LEU A 20 -22.69 24.20 -5.80
C LEU A 20 -23.94 23.78 -6.59
N LYS A 21 -24.67 24.76 -7.10
CA LYS A 21 -25.75 24.57 -8.03
C LYS A 21 -25.12 24.47 -9.42
N GLY A 22 -25.15 23.30 -10.01
CA GLY A 22 -24.67 23.11 -11.37
C GLY A 22 -23.79 21.85 -11.54
N ASP A 23 -23.14 21.74 -12.68
CA ASP A 23 -22.23 20.62 -12.99
C ASP A 23 -20.92 20.78 -12.21
N PHE A 24 -20.95 20.25 -10.98
CA PHE A 24 -19.84 20.28 -10.03
C PHE A 24 -18.56 19.69 -10.63
N LYS A 25 -18.68 18.62 -11.41
CA LYS A 25 -17.55 17.99 -12.08
C LYS A 25 -16.88 18.96 -13.05
N LYS A 26 -17.67 19.68 -13.85
CA LYS A 26 -17.17 20.66 -14.81
C LYS A 26 -16.48 21.84 -14.12
N PHE A 27 -17.06 22.31 -13.00
CA PHE A 27 -16.45 23.37 -12.18
C PHE A 27 -15.09 22.96 -11.65
N ILE A 28 -14.97 21.75 -11.06
CA ILE A 28 -13.71 21.22 -10.53
C ILE A 28 -12.69 21.05 -11.65
N VAL A 29 -13.04 20.38 -12.75
CA VAL A 29 -12.15 20.17 -13.89
C VAL A 29 -11.57 21.49 -14.38
N ASN A 30 -12.41 22.51 -14.57
CA ASN A 30 -11.97 23.83 -15.06
C ASN A 30 -11.01 24.53 -14.07
N ASN A 31 -11.27 24.43 -12.76
CA ASN A 31 -10.41 25.06 -11.77
C ASN A 31 -9.08 24.30 -11.58
N LEU A 32 -9.12 22.97 -11.56
CA LEU A 32 -7.91 22.15 -11.43
C LEU A 32 -7.03 22.24 -12.67
N SER A 33 -7.62 22.27 -13.88
CA SER A 33 -6.85 22.45 -15.12
C SER A 33 -6.09 23.77 -15.13
N LYS A 34 -6.72 24.85 -14.61
CA LYS A 34 -6.05 26.16 -14.49
C LYS A 34 -4.95 26.19 -13.44
N LEU A 35 -5.18 25.58 -12.28
CA LEU A 35 -4.23 25.58 -11.17
C LEU A 35 -3.01 24.71 -11.43
N TYR A 36 -3.18 23.61 -12.13
CA TYR A 36 -2.17 22.56 -12.27
C TYR A 36 -1.71 22.31 -13.70
N SER A 37 -2.14 23.13 -14.65
CA SER A 37 -1.80 22.99 -16.09
C SER A 37 -2.12 21.58 -16.63
N ILE A 38 -3.22 20.98 -16.15
CA ILE A 38 -3.66 19.64 -16.58
C ILE A 38 -4.47 19.84 -17.87
N GLU A 39 -4.09 19.17 -18.93
CA GLU A 39 -4.86 19.11 -20.16
C GLU A 39 -6.12 18.25 -19.93
N SER A 40 -7.27 18.89 -19.74
CA SER A 40 -8.53 18.22 -19.41
C SER A 40 -8.96 17.15 -20.41
N ASP A 41 -8.67 17.38 -21.70
CA ASP A 41 -9.12 16.52 -22.81
C ASP A 41 -8.28 15.22 -22.92
N ASN A 42 -7.02 15.27 -22.48
CA ASN A 42 -6.08 14.16 -22.52
C ASN A 42 -5.84 13.48 -21.17
N SER A 43 -6.59 13.87 -20.13
CA SER A 43 -6.42 13.35 -18.79
C SER A 43 -7.68 12.66 -18.28
N MET A 44 -7.49 11.52 -17.63
CA MET A 44 -8.53 10.94 -16.77
C MET A 44 -8.41 11.56 -15.38
N MET A 45 -9.53 12.04 -14.86
CA MET A 45 -9.61 12.63 -13.53
C MET A 45 -10.67 11.93 -12.70
N GLU A 46 -10.34 11.62 -11.48
CA GLU A 46 -11.25 11.09 -10.47
C GLU A 46 -11.21 11.98 -9.24
N PHE A 47 -12.36 12.20 -8.61
CA PHE A 47 -12.49 13.13 -7.50
C PHE A 47 -13.12 12.44 -6.30
N GLU A 48 -12.62 12.77 -5.13
CA GLU A 48 -13.26 12.48 -3.86
C GLU A 48 -13.50 13.76 -3.09
N ILE A 49 -14.67 13.87 -2.49
CA ILE A 49 -15.01 14.99 -1.62
C ILE A 49 -14.98 14.50 -0.20
N ASN A 50 -14.05 15.01 0.56
CA ASN A 50 -13.92 14.73 1.99
C ASN A 50 -14.48 15.92 2.77
N ASN A 51 -15.54 15.71 3.51
CA ASN A 51 -16.11 16.72 4.40
C ASN A 51 -15.30 16.75 5.69
N THR A 52 -14.40 17.71 5.84
CA THR A 52 -13.67 17.95 7.08
C THR A 52 -14.13 19.27 7.67
N ASN A 53 -14.65 19.23 8.92
CA ASN A 53 -14.97 20.39 9.77
C ASN A 53 -15.07 21.74 9.02
N ASP A 54 -16.21 22.03 8.41
CA ASP A 54 -16.55 23.24 7.67
C ASP A 54 -15.79 23.54 6.34
N LYS A 55 -14.97 22.62 5.87
CA LYS A 55 -14.30 22.73 4.57
C LYS A 55 -14.45 21.45 3.78
N ASN A 56 -14.85 21.56 2.52
CA ASN A 56 -14.81 20.44 1.60
C ASN A 56 -13.38 20.33 1.03
N ALA A 57 -12.68 19.27 1.41
CA ALA A 57 -11.42 18.90 0.79
C ALA A 57 -11.72 18.07 -0.46
N ILE A 58 -11.20 18.49 -1.60
CA ILE A 58 -11.33 17.74 -2.84
C ILE A 58 -10.00 17.07 -3.13
N VAL A 59 -10.03 15.76 -3.16
CA VAL A 59 -8.89 14.95 -3.58
C VAL A 59 -9.06 14.63 -5.05
N CYS A 60 -8.14 15.09 -5.87
CA CYS A 60 -8.13 14.82 -7.30
C CYS A 60 -7.01 13.88 -7.67
N TYR A 61 -7.34 12.85 -8.41
CA TYR A 61 -6.40 11.93 -9.05
C TYR A 61 -6.44 12.21 -10.55
N SER A 62 -5.32 12.51 -11.15
CA SER A 62 -5.21 12.67 -12.59
C SER A 62 -4.13 11.80 -13.18
N SER A 63 -4.37 11.25 -14.36
CA SER A 63 -3.38 10.56 -15.16
C SER A 63 -3.59 10.88 -16.63
N LYS A 64 -2.51 10.84 -17.41
CA LYS A 64 -2.65 10.93 -18.86
C LYS A 64 -3.41 9.72 -19.36
N LYS A 65 -4.37 9.96 -20.25
CA LYS A 65 -5.18 8.88 -20.83
C LYS A 65 -4.31 7.88 -21.58
N SER A 66 -3.31 8.36 -22.33
CA SER A 66 -2.36 7.50 -23.05
C SER A 66 -1.65 6.48 -22.15
N ASP A 67 -1.25 6.91 -20.94
CA ASP A 67 -0.51 6.05 -20.04
C ASP A 67 -1.41 4.96 -19.47
N ILE A 68 -2.67 5.32 -19.16
CA ILE A 68 -3.68 4.35 -18.72
C ILE A 68 -4.01 3.36 -19.82
N ASP A 69 -4.22 3.84 -21.04
CA ASP A 69 -4.52 2.99 -22.18
C ASP A 69 -3.37 2.01 -22.47
N GLN A 70 -2.12 2.44 -22.33
CA GLN A 70 -0.94 1.60 -22.45
C GLN A 70 -0.88 0.50 -21.37
N ASP A 71 -1.14 0.86 -20.11
CA ASP A 71 -1.20 -0.10 -18.99
C ASP A 71 -2.30 -1.13 -19.22
N TYR A 72 -3.50 -0.68 -19.65
CA TYR A 72 -4.61 -1.57 -19.98
C TYR A 72 -4.25 -2.54 -21.13
N GLN A 73 -3.63 -2.03 -22.20
CA GLN A 73 -3.24 -2.86 -23.33
C GLN A 73 -2.22 -3.91 -22.93
N THR A 74 -1.21 -3.55 -22.16
CA THR A 74 -0.18 -4.49 -21.66
C THR A 74 -0.82 -5.66 -20.89
N LEU A 75 -1.85 -5.39 -20.10
CA LEU A 75 -2.54 -6.43 -19.35
C LEU A 75 -3.44 -7.30 -20.22
N ILE A 76 -4.15 -6.69 -21.17
CA ILE A 76 -4.97 -7.41 -22.15
C ILE A 76 -4.10 -8.36 -22.97
N ASP A 77 -2.94 -7.89 -23.43
CA ASP A 77 -1.97 -8.69 -24.18
C ASP A 77 -1.40 -9.85 -23.35
N SER A 78 -1.36 -9.67 -22.02
CA SER A 78 -0.99 -10.73 -21.08
C SER A 78 -2.15 -11.66 -20.71
N GLY A 79 -3.32 -11.55 -21.36
CA GLY A 79 -4.50 -12.38 -21.10
C GLY A 79 -5.31 -11.99 -19.87
N LEU A 80 -5.02 -10.83 -19.26
CA LEU A 80 -5.74 -10.32 -18.10
C LEU A 80 -6.87 -9.38 -18.53
N GLN A 81 -7.93 -9.33 -17.73
CA GLN A 81 -9.03 -8.38 -17.93
C GLN A 81 -9.00 -7.31 -16.84
N PRO A 82 -8.40 -6.14 -17.10
CA PRO A 82 -8.39 -5.05 -16.13
C PRO A 82 -9.82 -4.50 -15.94
N ARG A 83 -10.28 -4.43 -14.69
CA ARG A 83 -11.61 -3.90 -14.35
C ARG A 83 -11.58 -2.54 -13.69
N TYR A 84 -10.52 -2.27 -12.95
CA TYR A 84 -10.37 -1.03 -12.19
C TYR A 84 -8.92 -0.56 -12.28
N ASN A 85 -8.77 0.73 -12.44
CA ASN A 85 -7.51 1.41 -12.27
C ASN A 85 -7.63 2.34 -11.05
N THR A 86 -6.61 2.43 -10.21
CA THR A 86 -6.63 3.26 -9.02
C THR A 86 -5.23 3.77 -8.67
N SER A 87 -5.16 4.92 -8.05
CA SER A 87 -3.90 5.45 -7.53
C SER A 87 -3.45 4.68 -6.28
N ILE A 88 -2.14 4.67 -5.98
CA ILE A 88 -1.61 4.05 -4.74
C ILE A 88 -2.26 4.64 -3.49
N PRO A 89 -2.39 5.96 -3.31
CA PRO A 89 -3.04 6.52 -2.13
C PRO A 89 -4.45 5.99 -1.92
N LYS A 90 -5.22 5.87 -3.00
CA LYS A 90 -6.58 5.32 -2.93
C LYS A 90 -6.59 3.83 -2.63
N LEU A 91 -5.66 3.07 -3.20
CA LEU A 91 -5.48 1.65 -2.88
C LEU A 91 -5.18 1.46 -1.40
N LEU A 92 -4.26 2.26 -0.84
CA LEU A 92 -3.91 2.22 0.58
C LEU A 92 -5.07 2.59 1.49
N GLN A 93 -5.86 3.62 1.13
CA GLN A 93 -7.08 3.95 1.84
C GLN A 93 -8.07 2.78 1.83
N ASN A 94 -8.25 2.13 0.69
CA ASN A 94 -9.14 0.98 0.57
C ASN A 94 -8.67 -0.20 1.42
N ILE A 95 -7.36 -0.45 1.48
CA ILE A 95 -6.75 -1.47 2.36
C ILE A 95 -6.99 -1.11 3.82
N TYR A 96 -6.73 0.13 4.20
CA TYR A 96 -6.94 0.63 5.55
C TYR A 96 -8.37 0.42 6.02
N ASN A 97 -9.35 0.83 5.21
CA ASN A 97 -10.77 0.68 5.52
C ASN A 97 -11.21 -0.79 5.55
N TYR A 98 -10.74 -1.59 4.60
CA TYR A 98 -11.11 -3.00 4.48
C TYR A 98 -10.64 -3.86 5.67
N TYR A 99 -9.48 -3.56 6.23
CA TYR A 99 -8.93 -4.26 7.38
C TYR A 99 -9.26 -3.58 8.72
N ASN A 100 -10.03 -2.49 8.70
CA ASN A 100 -10.40 -1.71 9.89
C ASN A 100 -9.16 -1.35 10.72
N LEU A 101 -8.17 -0.74 10.08
CA LEU A 101 -6.90 -0.40 10.73
C LEU A 101 -6.99 0.83 11.62
N GLU A 102 -8.12 1.52 11.63
CA GLU A 102 -8.34 2.66 12.53
C GLU A 102 -8.36 2.19 13.99
N LYS A 103 -7.44 2.72 14.80
CA LYS A 103 -7.32 2.38 16.22
C LYS A 103 -7.95 3.42 17.13
N ASN A 104 -7.98 4.66 16.67
CA ASN A 104 -8.53 5.81 17.38
C ASN A 104 -8.85 6.93 16.38
N ASP A 105 -9.45 8.02 16.83
CA ASP A 105 -9.75 9.19 15.98
C ASP A 105 -8.50 10.00 15.54
N GLY A 106 -7.30 9.52 15.84
CA GLY A 106 -6.03 10.14 15.46
C GLY A 106 -5.68 9.99 13.99
N TYR A 107 -4.61 10.66 13.60
CA TYR A 107 -4.06 10.53 12.25
C TYR A 107 -3.33 9.19 12.12
N SER A 108 -3.58 8.47 11.04
CA SER A 108 -2.83 7.27 10.66
C SER A 108 -1.93 7.55 9.46
N LEU A 109 -0.72 7.00 9.50
CA LEU A 109 0.29 7.16 8.46
C LEU A 109 0.52 5.83 7.76
N LEU A 110 0.34 5.79 6.45
CA LEU A 110 0.63 4.62 5.63
C LEU A 110 1.81 4.92 4.72
N ILE A 111 2.82 4.08 4.78
CA ILE A 111 4.07 4.18 4.02
C ILE A 111 4.14 2.98 3.07
N TYR A 112 4.15 3.23 1.78
CA TYR A 112 4.24 2.19 0.77
C TYR A 112 5.51 2.36 -0.05
N ILE A 113 6.46 1.46 0.17
CA ILE A 113 7.75 1.46 -0.53
C ILE A 113 7.62 0.57 -1.76
N ASP A 114 7.37 1.20 -2.90
CA ASP A 114 7.23 0.52 -4.19
C ASP A 114 8.59 0.24 -4.84
N GLN A 115 8.59 -0.22 -6.07
CA GLN A 115 9.81 -0.45 -6.86
C GLN A 115 10.62 0.83 -7.08
N PHE A 116 9.96 1.95 -7.42
CA PHE A 116 10.62 3.20 -7.83
C PHE A 116 10.39 4.37 -6.88
N LYS A 117 9.30 4.33 -6.12
CA LYS A 117 8.84 5.46 -5.29
C LYS A 117 8.47 4.97 -3.90
N THR A 118 8.49 5.89 -2.95
CA THR A 118 7.84 5.70 -1.65
C THR A 118 6.68 6.66 -1.55
N HIS A 119 5.50 6.12 -1.29
CA HIS A 119 4.29 6.89 -1.07
C HIS A 119 4.03 6.99 0.43
N ILE A 120 3.64 8.18 0.88
CA ILE A 120 3.28 8.48 2.26
C ILE A 120 1.87 9.04 2.24
N VAL A 121 0.97 8.39 2.95
CA VAL A 121 -0.46 8.68 2.93
C VAL A 121 -0.95 8.94 4.34
N LEU A 122 -1.61 10.07 4.53
CA LEU A 122 -2.22 10.47 5.80
C LEU A 122 -3.72 10.21 5.74
N ILE A 123 -4.22 9.44 6.71
CA ILE A 123 -5.63 9.06 6.83
C ILE A 123 -6.15 9.45 8.21
N GLN A 124 -7.39 9.91 8.30
CA GLN A 124 -8.12 10.11 9.53
C GLN A 124 -9.60 9.80 9.30
N LYS A 125 -10.25 9.10 10.23
CA LYS A 125 -11.67 8.72 10.14
C LYS A 125 -12.01 8.06 8.80
N ASN A 126 -11.16 7.11 8.40
CA ASN A 126 -11.28 6.39 7.12
C ASN A 126 -11.19 7.28 5.86
N GLN A 127 -10.86 8.55 6.00
CA GLN A 127 -10.72 9.50 4.90
C GLN A 127 -9.25 9.77 4.60
N LEU A 128 -8.91 9.75 3.31
CA LEU A 128 -7.62 10.18 2.83
C LEU A 128 -7.52 11.71 2.96
N LEU A 129 -6.58 12.20 3.74
CA LEU A 129 -6.36 13.62 3.95
C LEU A 129 -5.31 14.19 3.01
N GLU A 130 -4.12 13.63 3.04
CA GLU A 130 -3.00 14.06 2.19
C GLU A 130 -2.18 12.87 1.74
N SER A 131 -1.48 13.03 0.62
CA SER A 131 -0.49 12.07 0.14
C SER A 131 0.70 12.80 -0.48
N ARG A 132 1.86 12.21 -0.28
CA ARG A 132 3.12 12.64 -0.90
C ARG A 132 3.88 11.44 -1.39
N TYR A 133 4.82 11.66 -2.29
CA TYR A 133 5.75 10.62 -2.71
C TYR A 133 7.12 11.22 -2.99
N PHE A 134 8.14 10.37 -2.95
CA PHE A 134 9.48 10.70 -3.38
C PHE A 134 10.10 9.52 -4.15
N HIS A 135 11.10 9.80 -4.98
CA HIS A 135 11.66 8.85 -5.95
C HIS A 135 12.77 7.98 -5.33
N ILE A 136 12.48 7.36 -4.18
CA ILE A 136 13.31 6.29 -3.60
C ILE A 136 12.38 5.12 -3.33
N GLY A 137 12.57 4.02 -4.06
CA GLY A 137 11.89 2.75 -3.89
C GLY A 137 12.89 1.61 -3.80
N LEU A 138 12.44 0.37 -3.84
CA LEU A 138 13.29 -0.82 -3.70
C LEU A 138 14.43 -0.85 -4.74
N ASN A 139 14.15 -0.48 -6.00
CA ASN A 139 15.15 -0.47 -7.06
C ASN A 139 16.29 0.53 -6.83
N TYR A 140 16.06 1.58 -6.06
CA TYR A 140 17.13 2.51 -5.68
C TYR A 140 18.22 1.79 -4.88
N PHE A 141 17.84 0.96 -3.91
CA PHE A 141 18.76 0.16 -3.13
C PHE A 141 19.42 -0.92 -3.98
N ILE A 142 18.63 -1.69 -4.75
CA ILE A 142 19.15 -2.75 -5.61
C ILE A 142 20.17 -2.20 -6.59
N ASN A 143 19.86 -1.14 -7.32
CA ASN A 143 20.75 -0.58 -8.34
C ASN A 143 22.05 0.01 -7.76
N ARG A 144 22.02 0.57 -6.56
CA ARG A 144 23.22 1.09 -5.90
C ARG A 144 24.10 -0.03 -5.37
N LEU A 145 23.52 -0.99 -4.67
CA LEU A 145 24.24 -2.13 -4.09
C LEU A 145 24.82 -3.06 -5.18
N SER A 146 24.09 -3.25 -6.28
CA SER A 146 24.58 -4.07 -7.39
C SER A 146 25.88 -3.56 -8.02
N LYS A 147 26.15 -2.26 -7.93
CA LYS A 147 27.42 -1.67 -8.44
C LYS A 147 28.65 -2.09 -7.62
N LEU A 148 28.46 -2.52 -6.38
CA LEU A 148 29.56 -3.03 -5.55
C LEU A 148 30.08 -4.38 -6.04
N GLY A 149 29.21 -5.20 -6.63
CA GLY A 149 29.59 -6.54 -7.06
C GLY A 149 30.13 -6.65 -8.49
N SER A 150 29.81 -5.73 -9.39
CA SER A 150 30.10 -5.91 -10.82
C SER A 150 30.74 -4.75 -11.54
N GLY A 151 30.73 -3.53 -10.97
CA GLY A 151 31.22 -2.32 -11.64
C GLY A 151 30.47 -1.92 -12.94
N THR A 152 29.59 -2.78 -13.42
CA THR A 152 28.79 -2.64 -14.64
C THR A 152 27.31 -2.68 -14.34
N LEU A 153 26.42 -2.68 -15.35
CA LEU A 153 24.99 -2.86 -15.17
C LEU A 153 24.72 -4.23 -14.48
N PRO A 154 23.85 -4.24 -13.46
CA PRO A 154 23.61 -5.45 -12.67
C PRO A 154 23.00 -6.55 -13.54
N THR A 155 23.66 -7.69 -13.60
CA THR A 155 23.06 -8.93 -14.14
C THR A 155 21.91 -9.39 -13.25
N GLU A 156 21.04 -10.26 -13.74
CA GLU A 156 19.94 -10.80 -12.94
C GLU A 156 20.45 -11.56 -11.72
N GLU A 157 21.59 -12.25 -11.86
CA GLU A 157 22.25 -12.96 -10.76
C GLU A 157 22.70 -11.99 -9.64
N VAL A 158 23.35 -10.87 -10.00
CA VAL A 158 23.75 -9.83 -9.03
C VAL A 158 22.53 -9.22 -8.37
N ARG A 159 21.47 -8.95 -9.12
CA ARG A 159 20.20 -8.44 -8.56
C ARG A 159 19.60 -9.40 -7.56
N SER A 160 19.57 -10.69 -7.86
CA SER A 160 19.09 -11.75 -6.98
C SER A 160 19.90 -11.82 -5.69
N THR A 161 21.24 -11.74 -5.78
CA THR A 161 22.15 -11.73 -4.61
C THR A 161 21.88 -10.51 -3.73
N VAL A 162 21.73 -9.32 -4.33
CA VAL A 162 21.40 -8.09 -3.60
C VAL A 162 20.03 -8.18 -2.94
N PHE A 163 19.05 -8.73 -3.63
CA PHE A 163 17.71 -8.91 -3.07
C PHE A 163 17.75 -9.84 -1.85
N HIS A 164 18.45 -10.97 -1.97
CA HIS A 164 18.68 -11.88 -0.86
C HIS A 164 19.40 -11.20 0.32
N PHE A 165 20.40 -10.35 0.03
CA PHE A 165 21.06 -9.53 1.06
C PHE A 165 20.08 -8.59 1.78
N LEU A 166 19.23 -7.87 1.03
CA LEU A 166 18.26 -6.94 1.60
C LEU A 166 17.23 -7.64 2.50
N GLU A 167 16.75 -8.82 2.10
CA GLU A 167 15.76 -9.57 2.87
C GLU A 167 16.34 -10.24 4.13
N ASN A 168 17.53 -10.78 4.06
CA ASN A 168 18.08 -11.62 5.13
C ASN A 168 19.01 -10.86 6.06
N TYR A 169 19.74 -9.88 5.56
CA TYR A 169 20.68 -9.10 6.35
C TYR A 169 20.17 -7.67 6.59
N GLY A 170 19.76 -6.96 5.55
CA GLY A 170 19.11 -5.69 5.63
C GLY A 170 19.89 -4.61 6.37
N ILE A 171 19.15 -3.71 7.02
CA ILE A 171 19.71 -2.57 7.75
C ILE A 171 20.25 -3.06 9.10
N SER A 172 21.56 -2.89 9.33
CA SER A 172 22.22 -3.34 10.58
C SER A 172 23.35 -2.40 10.98
N LYS A 173 23.42 -2.07 12.28
CA LYS A 173 24.51 -1.31 12.88
C LYS A 173 25.73 -2.18 13.22
N THR A 174 25.54 -3.49 13.37
CA THR A 174 26.57 -4.42 13.81
C THR A 174 27.22 -5.14 12.63
N LYS A 175 28.55 -5.33 12.72
CA LYS A 175 29.26 -6.24 11.82
C LYS A 175 28.84 -7.67 12.18
N ASN A 176 28.09 -8.30 11.33
CA ASN A 176 27.82 -9.72 11.46
C ASN A 176 28.91 -10.48 10.67
N LYS A 177 29.54 -11.45 11.31
CA LYS A 177 30.43 -12.40 10.62
C LYS A 177 29.56 -13.39 9.86
N PHE A 178 29.15 -13.03 8.66
CA PHE A 178 28.50 -13.98 7.77
C PHE A 178 29.42 -14.25 6.58
N GLU A 179 29.69 -15.52 6.35
CA GLU A 179 30.26 -15.99 5.11
C GLU A 179 29.17 -15.90 4.04
N LEU A 180 29.26 -14.88 3.22
CA LEU A 180 28.42 -14.78 2.04
C LEU A 180 29.02 -15.55 0.89
N GLN A 181 28.16 -16.16 0.09
CA GLN A 181 28.52 -16.79 -1.16
C GLN A 181 29.38 -15.86 -2.03
N ASP A 182 30.52 -16.38 -2.43
CA ASP A 182 31.39 -15.96 -3.50
C ASP A 182 31.46 -14.45 -3.82
N GLY A 183 32.25 -13.70 -3.06
CA GLY A 183 32.82 -12.44 -3.51
C GLY A 183 31.92 -11.18 -3.38
N PHE A 184 30.72 -11.26 -2.82
CA PHE A 184 29.90 -10.08 -2.54
C PHE A 184 30.45 -9.30 -1.34
N PRO A 185 30.79 -7.99 -1.47
CA PRO A 185 31.44 -7.21 -0.42
C PRO A 185 30.42 -6.80 0.66
N TYR A 186 30.18 -7.68 1.60
CA TYR A 186 29.14 -7.52 2.64
C TYR A 186 29.28 -6.25 3.47
N ASP A 187 30.47 -5.97 3.99
CA ASP A 187 30.69 -4.80 4.84
C ASP A 187 30.45 -3.48 4.09
N ASP A 188 30.89 -3.41 2.84
CA ASP A 188 30.66 -2.24 1.99
C ASP A 188 29.19 -2.09 1.63
N ALA A 189 28.51 -3.20 1.34
CA ALA A 189 27.08 -3.22 1.07
C ALA A 189 26.26 -2.77 2.31
N ARG A 190 26.65 -3.20 3.50
CA ARG A 190 26.03 -2.78 4.75
C ARG A 190 26.22 -1.27 5.01
N LEU A 191 27.42 -0.76 4.82
CA LEU A 191 27.72 0.67 4.99
C LEU A 191 26.91 1.50 3.99
N MET A 192 26.94 1.11 2.72
CA MET A 192 26.17 1.76 1.66
C MET A 192 24.67 1.71 1.95
N LEU A 193 24.13 0.57 2.38
CA LEU A 193 22.70 0.44 2.71
C LEU A 193 22.30 1.38 3.85
N ASN A 194 23.14 1.51 4.88
CA ASN A 194 22.87 2.45 5.98
C ASN A 194 22.85 3.92 5.49
N GLU A 195 23.76 4.30 4.59
CA GLU A 195 23.79 5.64 3.99
C GLU A 195 22.54 5.89 3.14
N LEU A 196 22.19 4.97 2.24
CA LEU A 196 21.00 5.06 1.39
C LEU A 196 19.73 5.14 2.22
N SER A 197 19.66 4.37 3.29
CA SER A 197 18.54 4.37 4.23
C SER A 197 18.41 5.71 4.96
N SER A 198 19.53 6.33 5.34
CA SER A 198 19.53 7.66 5.95
C SER A 198 18.97 8.72 5.00
N ILE A 199 19.35 8.67 3.71
CA ILE A 199 18.80 9.56 2.69
C ILE A 199 17.29 9.38 2.56
N MET A 200 16.83 8.15 2.51
CA MET A 200 15.39 7.84 2.46
C MET A 200 14.65 8.36 3.69
N MET A 201 15.19 8.16 4.89
CA MET A 201 14.57 8.64 6.13
C MET A 201 14.48 10.16 6.21
N ASN A 202 15.48 10.88 5.71
CA ASN A 202 15.44 12.34 5.64
C ASN A 202 14.30 12.80 4.70
N GLN A 203 14.19 12.23 3.50
CA GLN A 203 13.09 12.56 2.58
C GLN A 203 11.71 12.20 3.16
N MET A 204 11.63 11.11 3.92
CA MET A 204 10.40 10.73 4.63
C MET A 204 10.02 11.76 5.68
N LYS A 205 10.97 12.19 6.54
CA LYS A 205 10.74 13.23 7.53
C LYS A 205 10.29 14.53 6.89
N ASP A 206 10.97 14.97 5.84
CA ASP A 206 10.60 16.19 5.11
C ASP A 206 9.19 16.08 4.53
N SER A 207 8.84 14.93 3.97
CA SER A 207 7.51 14.69 3.42
C SER A 207 6.42 14.75 4.50
N ILE A 208 6.68 14.16 5.67
CA ILE A 208 5.74 14.15 6.80
C ILE A 208 5.60 15.56 7.38
N ASN A 209 6.70 16.27 7.58
CA ASN A 209 6.70 17.64 8.12
C ASN A 209 5.99 18.64 7.20
N ASN A 210 5.94 18.34 5.90
CA ASN A 210 5.27 19.16 4.92
C ASN A 210 3.78 18.84 4.73
N PHE A 211 3.20 17.89 5.48
CA PHE A 211 1.75 17.70 5.47
C PHE A 211 1.06 18.91 6.10
N SER A 212 0.25 19.62 5.31
CA SER A 212 -0.43 20.84 5.74
C SER A 212 -1.44 20.58 6.86
N THR A 213 -2.06 19.42 6.86
CA THR A 213 -3.08 19.01 7.83
C THR A 213 -2.51 18.83 9.24
N ILE A 214 -1.32 18.27 9.37
CA ILE A 214 -0.69 17.97 10.66
C ILE A 214 0.41 18.96 11.06
N GLN A 215 0.85 19.82 10.13
CA GLN A 215 1.89 20.82 10.41
C GLN A 215 1.65 21.65 11.70
N PRO A 216 0.40 22.05 12.04
CA PRO A 216 0.15 22.79 13.27
C PRO A 216 0.32 21.99 14.57
N VAL A 217 0.34 20.66 14.48
CA VAL A 217 0.36 19.75 15.64
C VAL A 217 1.61 18.88 15.70
N ILE A 218 2.26 18.62 14.56
CA ILE A 218 3.49 17.81 14.50
C ILE A 218 4.60 18.51 15.30
N GLY A 219 5.33 17.74 16.08
CA GLY A 219 6.40 18.26 16.95
C GLY A 219 5.92 18.79 18.30
N LYS A 220 4.62 18.80 18.61
CA LYS A 220 4.12 19.00 19.97
C LYS A 220 4.37 17.73 20.79
N ASN A 221 4.67 17.90 22.08
CA ASN A 221 5.02 16.80 22.97
C ASN A 221 3.96 15.69 23.05
N ASP A 222 2.70 16.01 22.81
CA ASP A 222 1.57 15.09 22.90
C ASP A 222 1.10 14.58 21.54
N PHE A 223 1.80 14.91 20.43
CA PHE A 223 1.43 14.42 19.12
C PHE A 223 2.00 13.01 18.89
N ALA A 224 1.11 12.06 18.63
CA ALA A 224 1.44 10.71 18.16
C ALA A 224 0.47 10.31 17.05
N PHE A 225 0.96 9.50 16.11
CA PHE A 225 0.07 8.88 15.14
C PHE A 225 -0.80 7.82 15.80
N GLY A 226 -2.08 7.75 15.43
CA GLY A 226 -2.98 6.68 15.84
C GLY A 226 -2.60 5.31 15.31
N GLY A 227 -1.82 5.26 14.21
CA GLY A 227 -1.21 4.07 13.65
C GLY A 227 -0.22 4.42 12.55
N VAL A 228 0.89 3.70 12.48
CA VAL A 228 1.87 3.80 11.40
C VAL A 228 2.00 2.44 10.74
N TYR A 229 1.80 2.40 9.43
CA TYR A 229 1.74 1.16 8.67
C TYR A 229 2.73 1.21 7.51
N ILE A 230 3.49 0.12 7.31
CA ILE A 230 4.42 -0.02 6.19
C ILE A 230 3.97 -1.17 5.28
N GLY A 231 4.09 -0.98 3.97
CA GLY A 231 3.80 -2.00 2.96
C GLY A 231 4.63 -1.84 1.70
N GLY A 232 4.34 -2.69 0.73
CA GLY A 232 5.02 -2.70 -0.57
C GLY A 232 6.31 -3.54 -0.57
N PRO A 233 6.90 -3.74 -1.76
CA PRO A 233 8.08 -4.61 -1.91
C PRO A 233 9.29 -4.16 -1.09
N GLY A 234 9.51 -2.85 -0.91
CA GLY A 234 10.61 -2.35 -0.09
C GLY A 234 10.43 -2.57 1.42
N SER A 235 9.23 -2.90 1.88
CA SER A 235 8.99 -3.26 3.29
C SER A 235 9.59 -4.60 3.68
N HIS A 236 10.02 -5.42 2.71
CA HIS A 236 10.74 -6.68 2.94
C HIS A 236 12.22 -6.48 3.26
N ILE A 237 12.77 -5.28 3.09
CA ILE A 237 14.12 -4.98 3.55
C ILE A 237 14.16 -5.19 5.07
N LYS A 238 14.97 -6.12 5.52
CA LYS A 238 15.06 -6.47 6.94
C LYS A 238 15.40 -5.25 7.80
N ASN A 239 14.66 -5.07 8.89
CA ASN A 239 14.73 -3.93 9.82
C ASN A 239 14.30 -2.56 9.23
N MET A 240 13.64 -2.52 8.08
CA MET A 240 13.09 -1.28 7.54
C MET A 240 12.00 -0.71 8.46
N ASP A 241 11.12 -1.56 8.95
CA ASP A 241 10.08 -1.20 9.93
C ASP A 241 10.67 -0.59 11.21
N ARG A 242 11.75 -1.20 11.72
CA ARG A 242 12.47 -0.66 12.88
C ARG A 242 13.09 0.70 12.60
N LEU A 243 13.72 0.87 11.43
CA LEU A 243 14.31 2.15 11.06
C LEU A 243 13.26 3.25 10.93
N ILE A 244 12.12 2.94 10.33
CA ILE A 244 10.99 3.87 10.22
C ILE A 244 10.45 4.23 11.61
N ARG A 245 10.26 3.24 12.48
CA ARG A 245 9.87 3.47 13.87
C ARG A 245 10.83 4.40 14.60
N ASP A 246 12.14 4.12 14.51
CA ASP A 246 13.18 4.94 15.16
C ASP A 246 13.22 6.37 14.56
N THR A 247 12.72 6.56 13.34
CA THR A 247 12.66 7.84 12.62
C THR A 247 11.44 8.67 12.99
N ILE A 248 10.27 8.03 13.11
CA ILE A 248 8.98 8.67 13.36
C ILE A 248 8.72 8.80 14.88
N GLY A 249 9.19 7.85 15.67
CA GLY A 249 8.95 7.77 17.11
C GLY A 249 7.75 6.91 17.51
N ASP A 250 6.96 6.43 16.55
CA ASP A 250 5.75 5.65 16.78
C ASP A 250 5.92 4.18 16.35
N PRO A 251 5.20 3.23 16.96
CA PRO A 251 5.20 1.83 16.56
C PRO A 251 4.75 1.65 15.10
N VAL A 252 5.47 0.82 14.36
CA VAL A 252 5.21 0.54 12.94
C VAL A 252 4.70 -0.89 12.77
N GLU A 253 3.59 -1.05 12.05
CA GLU A 253 3.01 -2.34 11.71
C GLU A 253 3.16 -2.64 10.21
N ASN A 254 3.46 -3.89 9.88
CA ASN A 254 3.62 -4.30 8.48
C ASN A 254 2.28 -4.75 7.87
N LEU A 255 1.82 -4.03 6.85
CA LEU A 255 0.58 -4.32 6.11
C LEU A 255 0.60 -5.73 5.50
N ASN A 256 1.75 -6.21 5.04
CA ASN A 256 1.86 -7.52 4.43
C ASN A 256 1.54 -8.64 5.45
N SER A 257 1.96 -8.48 6.71
CA SER A 257 1.63 -9.43 7.77
C SER A 257 0.16 -9.41 8.15
N ILE A 258 -0.45 -8.23 8.19
CA ILE A 258 -1.88 -8.04 8.48
C ILE A 258 -2.73 -8.70 7.38
N THR A 259 -2.41 -8.42 6.11
CA THR A 259 -3.14 -8.97 4.97
C THR A 259 -3.01 -10.49 4.89
N THR A 260 -1.81 -11.03 5.11
CA THR A 260 -1.56 -12.49 5.12
C THR A 260 -2.30 -13.19 6.25
N THR A 261 -2.28 -12.62 7.45
CA THR A 261 -2.99 -13.19 8.61
C THR A 261 -4.50 -13.20 8.40
N SER A 262 -5.05 -12.11 7.88
CA SER A 262 -6.48 -12.00 7.57
C SER A 262 -6.91 -12.95 6.45
N PHE A 263 -6.07 -13.13 5.43
CA PHE A 263 -6.32 -14.09 4.36
C PHE A 263 -6.34 -15.54 4.89
N LYS A 264 -5.36 -15.92 5.73
CA LYS A 264 -5.33 -17.25 6.39
C LYS A 264 -6.59 -17.46 7.22
N LYS A 265 -6.99 -16.53 8.08
CA LYS A 265 -8.21 -16.63 8.89
C LYS A 265 -9.46 -16.84 8.02
N ARG A 266 -9.57 -16.17 6.87
CA ARG A 266 -10.69 -16.34 5.93
C ARG A 266 -10.65 -17.69 5.21
N LEU A 267 -9.46 -18.16 4.83
CA LEU A 267 -9.29 -19.49 4.23
C LEU A 267 -9.72 -20.57 5.22
N ASP A 268 -9.26 -20.49 6.47
CA ASP A 268 -9.62 -21.42 7.54
C ASP A 268 -11.12 -21.38 7.83
N SER A 269 -11.73 -20.21 7.87
CA SER A 269 -13.18 -20.08 8.06
C SER A 269 -13.99 -20.68 6.90
N LYS A 270 -13.54 -20.52 5.65
CA LYS A 270 -14.16 -21.13 4.48
C LYS A 270 -13.98 -22.66 4.45
N MET A 271 -12.80 -23.14 4.83
CA MET A 271 -12.55 -24.59 4.94
C MET A 271 -13.40 -25.22 6.04
N ASN A 272 -13.47 -24.60 7.22
CA ASN A 272 -14.35 -25.04 8.30
C ASN A 272 -15.83 -25.03 7.91
N PHE A 273 -16.27 -24.03 7.15
CA PHE A 273 -17.64 -23.99 6.64
C PHE A 273 -17.91 -25.14 5.65
N ARG A 274 -17.00 -25.42 4.71
CA ARG A 274 -17.12 -26.55 3.77
C ARG A 274 -17.15 -27.90 4.50
N THR A 275 -16.33 -28.07 5.51
CA THR A 275 -16.29 -29.27 6.34
C THR A 275 -17.61 -29.46 7.07
N ARG A 276 -18.15 -28.41 7.72
CA ARG A 276 -19.43 -28.44 8.40
C ARG A 276 -20.62 -28.76 7.46
N VAL A 277 -20.60 -28.18 6.26
CA VAL A 277 -21.61 -28.45 5.24
C VAL A 277 -21.55 -29.93 4.83
N LYS A 278 -20.35 -30.47 4.62
CA LYS A 278 -20.14 -31.87 4.25
C LYS A 278 -20.60 -32.83 5.37
N GLU A 279 -20.29 -32.52 6.63
CA GLU A 279 -20.71 -33.29 7.79
C GLU A 279 -22.23 -33.26 7.96
N ASN A 280 -22.85 -32.09 7.83
CA ASN A 280 -24.32 -31.96 7.90
C ASN A 280 -25.03 -32.72 6.76
N TYR A 281 -24.44 -32.72 5.55
CA TYR A 281 -24.97 -33.48 4.42
C TYR A 281 -24.89 -34.99 4.66
N ILE A 282 -23.81 -35.48 5.25
CA ILE A 282 -23.64 -36.88 5.65
C ILE A 282 -24.63 -37.27 6.73
N LEU A 283 -24.83 -36.42 7.74
CA LEU A 283 -25.81 -36.64 8.81
C LEU A 283 -27.27 -36.66 8.30
N TYR A 284 -27.57 -35.74 7.37
CA TYR A 284 -28.90 -35.71 6.72
C TYR A 284 -29.17 -37.00 5.94
N ASN A 285 -28.25 -37.49 5.16
CA ASN A 285 -28.39 -38.71 4.39
C ASN A 285 -28.49 -39.95 5.30
N LYS A 286 -27.74 -40.02 6.41
CA LYS A 286 -27.89 -41.09 7.41
C LYS A 286 -29.27 -41.11 8.08
N LYS A 287 -29.84 -39.93 8.40
CA LYS A 287 -31.21 -39.83 8.95
C LYS A 287 -32.26 -40.26 7.93
N ARG A 288 -32.09 -39.86 6.66
CA ARG A 288 -33.03 -40.24 5.59
C ARG A 288 -33.01 -41.74 5.32
N SER A 289 -31.87 -42.39 5.32
CA SER A 289 -31.75 -43.83 5.14
C SER A 289 -32.36 -44.63 6.31
N LYS A 290 -32.19 -44.17 7.57
CA LYS A 290 -32.83 -44.76 8.75
C LYS A 290 -34.35 -44.64 8.71
N ASN A 291 -34.90 -43.52 8.26
CA ASN A 291 -36.32 -43.30 8.12
C ASN A 291 -36.93 -44.16 7.01
N ASN A 292 -36.20 -44.33 5.90
CA ASN A 292 -36.63 -45.21 4.83
C ASN A 292 -36.67 -46.71 5.28
N LEU A 293 -35.66 -47.13 6.05
CA LEU A 293 -35.65 -48.50 6.63
C LEU A 293 -36.77 -48.73 7.61
N LYS A 294 -37.11 -47.78 8.48
CA LYS A 294 -38.29 -47.87 9.38
C LYS A 294 -39.60 -47.93 8.60
N ASN A 295 -39.73 -47.15 7.53
CA ASN A 295 -40.94 -47.14 6.70
C ASN A 295 -41.11 -48.46 5.91
N VAL A 296 -40.04 -49.14 5.56
CA VAL A 296 -40.09 -50.47 4.92
C VAL A 296 -40.42 -51.53 5.95
N GLN A 297 -39.87 -51.49 7.17
CA GLN A 297 -40.22 -52.45 8.23
C GLN A 297 -41.69 -52.36 8.67
N ASN A 298 -42.24 -51.12 8.73
CA ASN A 298 -43.65 -50.92 9.08
C ASN A 298 -44.65 -51.29 7.95
N LYS A 299 -44.15 -51.56 6.73
CA LYS A 299 -45.03 -52.11 5.64
C LYS A 299 -45.00 -53.62 5.49
N ILE A 300 -44.12 -54.29 6.21
CA ILE A 300 -43.94 -55.75 6.21
C ILE A 300 -44.67 -56.41 7.44
N GLN A 301 -45.11 -55.60 8.41
CA GLN A 301 -46.07 -55.99 9.46
C GLN A 301 -47.50 -55.67 9.03
#